data_60a6998541c6ead3b4dfe89dcafa3961
#
_entry.id   60a6998541c6ead3b4dfe89dcafa3961
#
_cell.length_a   1.000
_cell.length_b   1.000
_cell.length_c   1.000
_cell.angle_alpha   90.00
_cell.angle_beta   90.00
_cell.angle_gamma   90.00
#
_symmetry.space_group_name_H-M   'P 1'
#
loop_
_entity.id
_entity.type
_entity.pdbx_description
1 polymer ?
#
loop_
_entity_poly.entity_id
_entity_poly.type
_entity_poly.pdbx_seq_one_letter_code
_entity_poly.pdbx_strand_id
1 'polypeptide(L)'
;MEKTVVELFAGVGGFRCGLNNVSLVNNKTVEDGNWNFVWANQWEPATKSQEAFFCYTKRFGENHASNVDIFKVNKREIPNHTLLVGGFPCQDYSVAQTLANSKGIEGKKGVLWWAINDILKIKKPPFVFLENVDRLLLSPAKQRGRDFGIILRSFFDNGYGVEWRVINAADYGMPQKRRRVYIIAFHKSTKYYKKMKKKDIKDIINKDGIFAKSFKIKDCDSEIVSTDVRKDTYENLIDVNNNFKMEFLNAGVMIDGNIFTTKVESDCNKMYPLKNIREKDDVLEKYFLTDEKIEKFKYLKGSKRIPRVKPNGEAYLYSEGSMPFPDNLDSPARTMLTSEAGISRSTHVIEDYKTNKLRFLTPVECERINGFPDDWTNTGMSDKKRYFMMGNALVVEIVKRVGNVLEQIVEEE
;
A
#
# COMPACT_ATOMS: atom_id res chain seq x y z
N MET A 1 -22.04 -13.41 -5.45
CA MET A 1 -21.14 -14.30 -4.66
C MET A 1 -21.16 -13.87 -3.18
N GLU A 2 -20.80 -14.77 -2.24
CA GLU A 2 -20.58 -14.38 -0.84
C GLU A 2 -19.41 -13.39 -0.73
N LYS A 3 -19.56 -12.38 0.12
CA LYS A 3 -18.52 -11.32 0.30
C LYS A 3 -17.49 -11.74 1.35
N THR A 4 -16.78 -12.83 1.12
CA THR A 4 -15.75 -13.36 2.04
C THR A 4 -14.36 -12.81 1.70
N VAL A 5 -13.59 -12.45 2.72
CA VAL A 5 -12.26 -11.83 2.59
C VAL A 5 -11.21 -12.61 3.37
N VAL A 6 -10.06 -12.78 2.74
CA VAL A 6 -8.81 -13.16 3.40
C VAL A 6 -7.84 -11.98 3.34
N GLU A 7 -7.33 -11.56 4.50
CA GLU A 7 -6.38 -10.44 4.63
C GLU A 7 -4.98 -10.94 4.97
N LEU A 8 -4.01 -10.65 4.11
CA LEU A 8 -2.60 -11.00 4.31
C LEU A 8 -1.81 -9.76 4.72
N PHE A 9 -0.81 -9.96 5.60
CA PHE A 9 0.03 -8.87 6.08
C PHE A 9 -0.81 -7.73 6.67
N ALA A 10 -1.83 -8.12 7.44
CA ALA A 10 -2.95 -7.27 7.84
C ALA A 10 -2.53 -5.99 8.60
N GLY A 11 -1.29 -5.97 9.17
CA GLY A 11 -0.83 -4.85 9.97
C GLY A 11 -1.80 -4.57 11.11
N VAL A 12 -2.30 -3.35 11.16
CA VAL A 12 -3.33 -2.92 12.12
C VAL A 12 -4.75 -2.94 11.51
N GLY A 13 -4.96 -3.66 10.40
CA GLY A 13 -6.29 -3.87 9.81
C GLY A 13 -6.74 -2.80 8.81
N GLY A 14 -5.82 -2.22 8.05
CA GLY A 14 -6.15 -1.13 7.14
C GLY A 14 -7.12 -1.51 6.02
N PHE A 15 -7.02 -2.70 5.44
CA PHE A 15 -7.98 -3.19 4.45
C PHE A 15 -9.36 -3.41 5.07
N ARG A 16 -9.42 -4.04 6.25
CA ARG A 16 -10.69 -4.27 6.94
C ARG A 16 -11.37 -2.97 7.33
N CYS A 17 -10.59 -1.98 7.82
CA CYS A 17 -11.11 -0.65 8.12
C CYS A 17 -11.75 0.01 6.88
N GLY A 18 -11.13 -0.09 5.72
CA GLY A 18 -11.63 0.51 4.49
C GLY A 18 -12.83 -0.23 3.92
N LEU A 19 -12.76 -1.56 3.82
CA LEU A 19 -13.82 -2.39 3.25
C LEU A 19 -15.11 -2.34 4.09
N ASN A 20 -14.99 -2.29 5.42
CA ASN A 20 -16.13 -2.32 6.33
C ASN A 20 -16.42 -0.97 7.00
N ASN A 21 -15.86 0.14 6.50
CA ASN A 21 -16.15 1.48 7.03
C ASN A 21 -16.12 1.52 8.57
N VAL A 22 -15.01 1.09 9.15
CA VAL A 22 -14.86 0.85 10.59
C VAL A 22 -14.83 2.16 11.38
N SER A 23 -15.50 2.17 12.53
CA SER A 23 -15.44 3.23 13.53
C SER A 23 -15.17 2.66 14.94
N LEU A 24 -14.81 3.54 15.87
CA LEU A 24 -14.72 3.21 17.28
C LEU A 24 -15.83 3.95 18.07
N VAL A 25 -16.69 3.20 18.71
CA VAL A 25 -17.73 3.74 19.60
C VAL A 25 -17.48 3.19 21.01
N ASN A 26 -17.20 4.06 21.97
CA ASN A 26 -16.84 3.66 23.34
C ASN A 26 -15.69 2.61 23.37
N ASN A 27 -14.66 2.84 22.55
CA ASN A 27 -13.51 1.95 22.36
C ASN A 27 -13.85 0.53 21.84
N LYS A 28 -15.06 0.32 21.32
CA LYS A 28 -15.48 -0.89 20.64
C LYS A 28 -15.49 -0.67 19.13
N THR A 29 -15.00 -1.63 18.40
CA THR A 29 -15.03 -1.60 16.94
C THR A 29 -16.44 -1.84 16.43
N VAL A 30 -16.90 -0.96 15.55
CA VAL A 30 -18.16 -1.09 14.81
C VAL A 30 -17.81 -1.17 13.33
N GLU A 31 -18.26 -2.22 12.68
CA GLU A 31 -18.10 -2.45 11.23
C GLU A 31 -19.46 -2.17 10.56
N ASP A 32 -19.49 -1.18 9.65
CA ASP A 32 -20.69 -0.77 8.88
C ASP A 32 -20.53 -1.18 7.41
N GLY A 33 -20.10 -2.40 7.17
CA GLY A 33 -19.89 -2.98 5.85
C GLY A 33 -20.32 -4.44 5.80
N ASN A 34 -20.38 -4.98 4.58
CA ASN A 34 -20.91 -6.32 4.32
C ASN A 34 -19.82 -7.37 4.02
N TRP A 35 -18.55 -7.01 4.10
CA TRP A 35 -17.46 -7.95 3.87
C TRP A 35 -17.18 -8.80 5.10
N ASN A 36 -17.27 -10.13 4.94
CA ASN A 36 -16.99 -11.09 5.99
C ASN A 36 -15.52 -11.54 5.94
N PHE A 37 -14.72 -11.10 6.91
CA PHE A 37 -13.31 -11.47 7.05
C PHE A 37 -13.20 -12.85 7.68
N VAL A 38 -13.03 -13.87 6.84
CA VAL A 38 -12.99 -15.28 7.25
C VAL A 38 -11.61 -15.71 7.72
N TRP A 39 -10.55 -14.96 7.39
CA TRP A 39 -9.20 -15.20 7.90
C TRP A 39 -8.30 -13.99 7.68
N ALA A 40 -7.40 -13.75 8.62
CA ALA A 40 -6.38 -12.72 8.52
C ALA A 40 -5.03 -13.25 9.01
N ASN A 41 -3.93 -12.80 8.39
CA ASN A 41 -2.58 -13.15 8.82
C ASN A 41 -1.73 -11.90 9.03
N GLN A 42 -1.10 -11.84 10.21
CA GLN A 42 -0.11 -10.83 10.54
C GLN A 42 1.01 -11.45 11.37
N TRP A 43 2.24 -11.38 10.86
CA TRP A 43 3.43 -11.84 11.54
C TRP A 43 4.64 -10.98 11.19
N GLU A 44 5.44 -10.60 12.18
CA GLU A 44 6.62 -9.76 12.04
C GLU A 44 7.87 -10.54 12.46
N PRO A 45 8.75 -10.93 11.51
CA PRO A 45 9.90 -11.79 11.79
C PRO A 45 11.00 -11.15 12.64
N ALA A 46 11.08 -9.81 12.63
CA ALA A 46 12.18 -9.06 13.23
C ALA A 46 11.92 -8.62 14.67
N THR A 47 10.76 -8.93 15.25
CA THR A 47 10.38 -8.46 16.59
C THR A 47 9.83 -9.60 17.44
N LYS A 48 10.20 -9.60 18.75
CA LYS A 48 9.62 -10.54 19.72
C LYS A 48 8.18 -10.17 20.06
N SER A 49 7.86 -8.88 20.05
CA SER A 49 6.51 -8.37 20.32
C SER A 49 5.76 -8.19 19.01
N GLN A 50 4.62 -8.86 18.86
CA GLN A 50 3.76 -8.85 17.68
C GLN A 50 2.68 -7.75 17.80
N GLU A 51 3.10 -6.50 17.95
CA GLU A 51 2.24 -5.37 18.29
C GLU A 51 1.12 -5.12 17.24
N ALA A 52 1.44 -5.30 15.96
CA ALA A 52 0.44 -5.17 14.90
C ALA A 52 -0.64 -6.25 15.04
N PHE A 53 -0.24 -7.51 15.27
CA PHE A 53 -1.17 -8.61 15.50
C PHE A 53 -2.04 -8.37 16.74
N PHE A 54 -1.45 -7.95 17.86
CA PHE A 54 -2.21 -7.63 19.07
C PHE A 54 -3.17 -6.46 18.87
N CYS A 55 -2.78 -5.45 18.09
CA CYS A 55 -3.69 -4.37 17.73
C CYS A 55 -4.86 -4.92 16.89
N TYR A 56 -4.57 -5.72 15.87
CA TYR A 56 -5.59 -6.33 15.02
C TYR A 56 -6.59 -7.16 15.83
N THR A 57 -6.11 -8.07 16.68
CA THR A 57 -6.97 -8.95 17.48
C THR A 57 -7.76 -8.20 18.55
N LYS A 58 -7.17 -7.17 19.16
CA LYS A 58 -7.90 -6.31 20.10
C LYS A 58 -9.05 -5.55 19.44
N ARG A 59 -8.91 -5.20 18.15
CA ARG A 59 -9.94 -4.47 17.40
C ARG A 59 -10.99 -5.40 16.79
N PHE A 60 -10.59 -6.56 16.29
CA PHE A 60 -11.46 -7.44 15.50
C PHE A 60 -11.71 -8.81 16.15
N GLY A 61 -11.11 -9.10 17.28
CA GLY A 61 -11.15 -10.41 17.91
C GLY A 61 -10.06 -11.36 17.41
N GLU A 62 -9.85 -12.44 18.15
CA GLU A 62 -8.83 -13.46 17.85
C GLU A 62 -9.33 -14.52 16.87
N ASN A 63 -10.63 -14.67 16.74
CA ASN A 63 -11.23 -15.62 15.82
C ASN A 63 -10.79 -15.29 14.39
N HIS A 64 -10.31 -16.32 13.67
CA HIS A 64 -9.84 -16.17 12.30
C HIS A 64 -8.55 -15.33 12.10
N ALA A 65 -7.84 -14.95 13.18
CA ALA A 65 -6.55 -14.27 13.11
C ALA A 65 -5.39 -15.24 13.33
N SER A 66 -4.37 -15.17 12.46
CA SER A 66 -3.18 -16.04 12.50
C SER A 66 -1.91 -15.18 12.70
N ASN A 67 -1.12 -15.53 13.73
CA ASN A 67 0.22 -14.96 13.97
C ASN A 67 1.33 -15.98 13.64
N VAL A 68 1.23 -16.59 12.48
CA VAL A 68 2.20 -17.57 11.99
C VAL A 68 2.86 -17.04 10.73
N ASP A 69 4.17 -17.29 10.57
CA ASP A 69 4.87 -17.00 9.31
C ASP A 69 4.06 -17.59 8.14
N ILE A 70 3.69 -16.73 7.18
CA ILE A 70 2.85 -17.13 6.06
C ILE A 70 3.44 -18.30 5.26
N PHE A 71 4.78 -18.46 5.22
CA PHE A 71 5.42 -19.59 4.56
C PHE A 71 5.21 -20.91 5.29
N LYS A 72 4.94 -20.88 6.61
CA LYS A 72 4.65 -22.06 7.43
C LYS A 72 3.16 -22.43 7.46
N VAL A 73 2.30 -21.52 7.02
CA VAL A 73 0.86 -21.79 6.92
C VAL A 73 0.58 -22.75 5.77
N ASN A 74 -0.18 -23.81 6.03
CA ASN A 74 -0.71 -24.68 4.99
C ASN A 74 -1.79 -23.91 4.18
N LYS A 75 -1.50 -23.56 2.94
CA LYS A 75 -2.39 -22.75 2.09
C LYS A 75 -3.73 -23.44 1.80
N ARG A 76 -3.80 -24.77 1.93
CA ARG A 76 -5.06 -25.53 1.77
C ARG A 76 -6.04 -25.31 2.93
N GLU A 77 -5.53 -24.99 4.12
CA GLU A 77 -6.32 -24.75 5.33
C GLU A 77 -6.88 -23.30 5.39
N ILE A 78 -6.31 -22.38 4.61
CA ILE A 78 -6.91 -21.04 4.47
C ILE A 78 -8.33 -21.21 3.92
N PRO A 79 -9.37 -20.55 4.50
CA PRO A 79 -10.74 -20.66 3.99
C PRO A 79 -10.86 -20.23 2.53
N ASN A 80 -11.82 -20.81 1.80
CA ASN A 80 -12.20 -20.29 0.49
C ASN A 80 -12.75 -18.87 0.66
N HIS A 81 -12.44 -17.98 -0.28
CA HIS A 81 -12.79 -16.58 -0.17
C HIS A 81 -12.98 -15.96 -1.55
N THR A 82 -13.79 -14.92 -1.60
CA THR A 82 -14.09 -14.17 -2.81
C THR A 82 -13.04 -13.10 -3.10
N LEU A 83 -12.49 -12.48 -2.05
CA LEU A 83 -11.52 -11.41 -2.16
C LEU A 83 -10.29 -11.70 -1.30
N LEU A 84 -9.11 -11.69 -1.94
CA LEU A 84 -7.82 -11.71 -1.25
C LEU A 84 -7.29 -10.28 -1.18
N VAL A 85 -6.95 -9.78 0.01
CA VAL A 85 -6.36 -8.45 0.17
C VAL A 85 -5.03 -8.51 0.91
N GLY A 86 -4.15 -7.52 0.66
CA GLY A 86 -2.89 -7.41 1.41
C GLY A 86 -1.96 -6.32 0.92
N GLY A 87 -1.21 -5.74 1.86
CA GLY A 87 -0.10 -4.81 1.59
C GLY A 87 1.23 -5.53 1.78
N PHE A 88 1.86 -6.00 0.72
CA PHE A 88 3.10 -6.76 0.83
C PHE A 88 4.34 -5.87 0.64
N PRO A 89 5.43 -6.09 1.42
CA PRO A 89 6.63 -5.27 1.30
C PRO A 89 7.36 -5.49 -0.03
N CYS A 90 7.94 -4.41 -0.57
CA CYS A 90 8.80 -4.46 -1.75
C CYS A 90 10.15 -5.12 -1.38
N GLN A 91 10.37 -6.33 -1.85
CA GLN A 91 11.60 -7.09 -1.67
C GLN A 91 12.11 -7.58 -3.03
N ASP A 92 13.32 -8.11 -3.10
CA ASP A 92 13.90 -8.64 -4.34
C ASP A 92 13.10 -9.84 -4.86
N TYR A 93 12.58 -9.74 -6.06
CA TYR A 93 11.75 -10.76 -6.73
C TYR A 93 12.54 -11.76 -7.57
N SER A 94 13.86 -11.85 -7.39
CA SER A 94 14.72 -12.75 -8.19
C SER A 94 14.24 -14.21 -8.13
N VAL A 95 13.71 -14.69 -9.24
CA VAL A 95 13.25 -16.09 -9.41
C VAL A 95 14.41 -17.07 -9.27
N ALA A 96 15.61 -16.69 -9.70
CA ALA A 96 16.80 -17.53 -9.61
C ALA A 96 17.17 -17.89 -8.16
N GLN A 97 17.04 -16.94 -7.23
CA GLN A 97 17.26 -17.21 -5.80
C GLN A 97 16.19 -18.10 -5.20
N THR A 98 14.93 -17.96 -5.63
CA THR A 98 13.80 -18.75 -5.12
C THR A 98 13.86 -20.21 -5.60
N LEU A 99 14.24 -20.46 -6.85
CA LEU A 99 14.39 -21.81 -7.41
C LEU A 99 15.63 -22.54 -6.86
N ALA A 100 16.73 -21.82 -6.62
CA ALA A 100 17.91 -22.38 -5.96
C ALA A 100 17.64 -22.77 -4.50
N ASN A 101 16.72 -22.07 -3.83
CA ASN A 101 16.34 -22.29 -2.44
C ASN A 101 15.17 -23.30 -2.28
N SER A 102 14.60 -23.84 -3.36
CA SER A 102 13.54 -24.85 -3.29
C SER A 102 13.97 -26.19 -2.66
N LYS A 103 15.25 -26.34 -2.34
CA LYS A 103 15.84 -27.47 -1.59
C LYS A 103 16.07 -27.20 -0.09
N GLY A 104 15.69 -26.02 0.44
CA GLY A 104 15.88 -25.71 1.85
C GLY A 104 15.36 -24.34 2.24
N ILE A 105 14.27 -24.33 3.00
CA ILE A 105 13.60 -23.12 3.53
C ILE A 105 14.35 -22.58 4.77
N GLU A 106 15.66 -22.50 4.78
CA GLU A 106 16.43 -21.98 5.91
C GLU A 106 17.31 -20.76 5.59
N GLY A 107 17.09 -20.06 4.50
CA GLY A 107 17.95 -18.95 4.12
C GLY A 107 17.23 -17.72 3.58
N LYS A 108 17.15 -16.66 4.40
CA LYS A 108 16.83 -15.26 4.06
C LYS A 108 15.44 -15.03 3.46
N LYS A 109 14.57 -14.40 4.29
CA LYS A 109 13.29 -13.71 3.98
C LYS A 109 12.80 -13.91 2.55
N GLY A 110 12.08 -15.01 2.31
CA GLY A 110 11.46 -15.26 1.01
C GLY A 110 10.61 -14.08 0.59
N VAL A 111 10.61 -13.77 -0.71
CA VAL A 111 9.78 -12.70 -1.25
C VAL A 111 8.32 -13.06 -0.97
N LEU A 112 7.63 -12.27 -0.17
CA LEU A 112 6.25 -12.53 0.29
C LEU A 112 5.25 -12.68 -0.86
N TRP A 113 5.60 -12.19 -2.04
CA TRP A 113 4.87 -12.45 -3.28
C TRP A 113 4.64 -13.95 -3.55
N TRP A 114 5.62 -14.79 -3.28
CA TRP A 114 5.48 -16.22 -3.55
C TRP A 114 4.45 -16.89 -2.66
N ALA A 115 4.29 -16.43 -1.42
CA ALA A 115 3.22 -16.90 -0.55
C ALA A 115 1.84 -16.50 -1.10
N ILE A 116 1.70 -15.28 -1.64
CA ILE A 116 0.49 -14.84 -2.36
C ILE A 116 0.26 -15.73 -3.56
N ASN A 117 1.27 -15.92 -4.41
CA ASN A 117 1.17 -16.75 -5.63
C ASN A 117 0.74 -18.21 -5.33
N ASP A 118 1.20 -18.79 -4.23
CA ASP A 118 0.77 -20.12 -3.81
C ASP A 118 -0.71 -20.15 -3.39
N ILE A 119 -1.19 -19.09 -2.73
CA ILE A 119 -2.62 -18.95 -2.41
C ILE A 119 -3.43 -18.80 -3.71
N LEU A 120 -2.97 -18.00 -4.67
CA LEU A 120 -3.64 -17.86 -5.97
C LEU A 120 -3.76 -19.18 -6.71
N LYS A 121 -2.71 -20.02 -6.70
CA LYS A 121 -2.72 -21.36 -7.30
C LYS A 121 -3.73 -22.30 -6.64
N ILE A 122 -3.76 -22.32 -5.31
CA ILE A 122 -4.53 -23.28 -4.53
C ILE A 122 -5.99 -22.86 -4.36
N LYS A 123 -6.24 -21.58 -4.06
CA LYS A 123 -7.55 -21.06 -3.71
C LYS A 123 -8.30 -20.39 -4.88
N LYS A 124 -7.56 -19.81 -5.83
CA LYS A 124 -8.10 -19.11 -7.00
C LYS A 124 -9.22 -18.13 -6.64
N PRO A 125 -8.98 -17.20 -5.68
CA PRO A 125 -10.01 -16.23 -5.30
C PRO A 125 -10.50 -15.47 -6.53
N PRO A 126 -11.81 -15.22 -6.68
CA PRO A 126 -12.38 -14.46 -7.79
C PRO A 126 -11.71 -13.08 -7.97
N PHE A 127 -11.43 -12.41 -6.86
CA PHE A 127 -10.81 -11.08 -6.86
C PHE A 127 -9.62 -11.00 -5.91
N VAL A 128 -8.67 -10.12 -6.26
CA VAL A 128 -7.47 -9.83 -5.46
C VAL A 128 -7.30 -8.32 -5.43
N PHE A 129 -7.02 -7.75 -4.25
CA PHE A 129 -6.71 -6.32 -4.11
C PHE A 129 -5.47 -6.13 -3.25
N LEU A 130 -4.37 -5.68 -3.87
CA LEU A 130 -3.07 -5.54 -3.25
C LEU A 130 -2.57 -4.09 -3.27
N GLU A 131 -1.73 -3.75 -2.29
CA GLU A 131 -1.02 -2.47 -2.20
C GLU A 131 0.48 -2.68 -2.16
N ASN A 132 1.23 -1.78 -2.80
CA ASN A 132 2.69 -1.73 -2.70
C ASN A 132 3.21 -0.30 -2.96
N VAL A 133 4.50 -0.09 -2.72
CA VAL A 133 5.18 1.15 -3.11
C VAL A 133 5.20 1.31 -4.64
N ASP A 134 5.00 2.52 -5.14
CA ASP A 134 4.96 2.82 -6.58
C ASP A 134 6.26 2.47 -7.31
N ARG A 135 7.39 2.46 -6.58
CA ARG A 135 8.69 2.02 -7.10
C ARG A 135 8.71 0.57 -7.60
N LEU A 136 7.76 -0.28 -7.18
CA LEU A 136 7.61 -1.66 -7.70
C LEU A 136 7.53 -1.69 -9.23
N LEU A 137 6.84 -0.72 -9.83
CA LEU A 137 6.68 -0.62 -11.30
C LEU A 137 8.01 -0.39 -12.04
N LEU A 138 9.03 0.12 -11.36
CA LEU A 138 10.34 0.48 -11.93
C LEU A 138 11.48 -0.42 -11.42
N SER A 139 11.18 -1.40 -10.56
CA SER A 139 12.18 -2.28 -9.95
C SER A 139 12.57 -3.44 -10.89
N PRO A 140 13.85 -3.83 -10.89
CA PRO A 140 15.01 -3.16 -10.34
C PRO A 140 15.57 -2.09 -11.31
N ALA A 141 16.44 -1.22 -10.82
CA ALA A 141 16.98 -0.12 -11.63
C ALA A 141 17.75 -0.57 -12.89
N LYS A 142 18.44 -1.72 -12.82
CA LYS A 142 19.21 -2.29 -13.96
C LYS A 142 18.32 -2.94 -15.04
N GLN A 143 17.11 -3.38 -14.68
CA GLN A 143 16.17 -4.08 -15.56
C GLN A 143 14.75 -3.59 -15.21
N ARG A 144 14.45 -2.35 -15.61
CA ARG A 144 13.22 -1.66 -15.23
C ARG A 144 11.98 -2.49 -15.55
N GLY A 145 11.08 -2.58 -14.57
CA GLY A 145 9.80 -3.26 -14.69
C GLY A 145 9.84 -4.78 -14.55
N ARG A 146 11.03 -5.41 -14.45
CA ARG A 146 11.16 -6.86 -14.31
C ARG A 146 10.30 -7.42 -13.16
N ASP A 147 10.39 -6.82 -11.99
CA ASP A 147 9.73 -7.34 -10.79
C ASP A 147 8.21 -7.31 -10.93
N PHE A 148 7.67 -6.25 -11.50
CA PHE A 148 6.25 -6.17 -11.79
C PHE A 148 5.84 -7.09 -12.95
N GLY A 149 6.69 -7.27 -13.96
CA GLY A 149 6.51 -8.24 -15.03
C GLY A 149 6.40 -9.68 -14.51
N ILE A 150 7.21 -10.07 -13.50
CA ILE A 150 7.11 -11.37 -12.83
C ILE A 150 5.76 -11.52 -12.12
N ILE A 151 5.29 -10.47 -11.44
CA ILE A 151 3.97 -10.45 -10.78
C ILE A 151 2.86 -10.64 -11.83
N LEU A 152 2.89 -9.89 -12.93
CA LEU A 152 1.90 -9.99 -13.99
C LEU A 152 1.92 -11.37 -14.65
N ARG A 153 3.12 -11.93 -14.91
CA ARG A 153 3.24 -13.30 -15.42
C ARG A 153 2.66 -14.33 -14.45
N SER A 154 2.92 -14.18 -13.15
CA SER A 154 2.34 -15.07 -12.14
C SER A 154 0.81 -15.00 -12.12
N PHE A 155 0.23 -13.81 -12.25
CA PHE A 155 -1.22 -13.65 -12.39
C PHE A 155 -1.75 -14.30 -13.68
N PHE A 156 -1.09 -14.08 -14.82
CA PHE A 156 -1.47 -14.70 -16.08
C PHE A 156 -1.45 -16.22 -16.00
N ASP A 157 -0.37 -16.81 -15.48
CA ASP A 157 -0.24 -18.27 -15.32
C ASP A 157 -1.34 -18.87 -14.41
N ASN A 158 -1.87 -18.08 -13.47
CA ASN A 158 -2.99 -18.46 -12.61
C ASN A 158 -4.37 -18.10 -13.19
N GLY A 159 -4.44 -17.52 -14.39
CA GLY A 159 -5.68 -17.22 -15.10
C GLY A 159 -6.36 -15.92 -14.69
N TYR A 160 -5.60 -14.90 -14.28
CA TYR A 160 -6.11 -13.59 -13.90
C TYR A 160 -5.86 -12.52 -14.97
N GLY A 161 -6.83 -11.64 -15.13
CA GLY A 161 -6.63 -10.28 -15.63
C GLY A 161 -6.24 -9.36 -14.47
N VAL A 162 -5.57 -8.25 -14.77
CA VAL A 162 -5.04 -7.32 -13.76
C VAL A 162 -5.28 -5.88 -14.19
N GLU A 163 -5.74 -5.05 -13.28
CA GLU A 163 -5.67 -3.59 -13.36
C GLU A 163 -4.68 -3.07 -12.31
N TRP A 164 -3.92 -2.01 -12.63
CA TRP A 164 -3.13 -1.31 -11.63
C TRP A 164 -3.23 0.19 -11.80
N ARG A 165 -3.07 0.91 -10.70
CA ARG A 165 -2.98 2.36 -10.69
C ARG A 165 -2.10 2.87 -9.57
N VAL A 166 -1.21 3.80 -9.89
CA VAL A 166 -0.51 4.59 -8.89
C VAL A 166 -1.43 5.71 -8.44
N ILE A 167 -1.74 5.72 -7.15
CA ILE A 167 -2.61 6.72 -6.54
C ILE A 167 -1.79 7.50 -5.52
N ASN A 168 -1.75 8.82 -5.66
CA ASN A 168 -1.36 9.72 -4.59
C ASN A 168 -2.63 10.15 -3.85
N ALA A 169 -2.74 9.82 -2.58
CA ALA A 169 -3.95 10.05 -1.80
C ALA A 169 -4.38 11.54 -1.79
N ALA A 170 -3.41 12.45 -1.71
CA ALA A 170 -3.69 13.90 -1.72
C ALA A 170 -4.36 14.37 -3.01
N ASP A 171 -4.05 13.75 -4.16
CA ASP A 171 -4.62 14.12 -5.46
C ASP A 171 -6.11 13.77 -5.57
N TYR A 172 -6.66 13.06 -4.58
CA TYR A 172 -8.07 12.68 -4.49
C TYR A 172 -8.74 13.19 -3.20
N GLY A 173 -8.18 14.25 -2.60
CA GLY A 173 -8.78 14.96 -1.47
C GLY A 173 -8.57 14.26 -0.13
N MET A 174 -7.52 13.47 0.03
CA MET A 174 -7.14 12.85 1.29
C MET A 174 -5.99 13.63 1.96
N PRO A 175 -5.80 13.51 3.28
CA PRO A 175 -4.91 14.40 4.03
C PRO A 175 -3.42 14.13 3.88
N GLN A 176 -2.99 13.19 3.01
CA GLN A 176 -1.59 12.80 2.88
C GLN A 176 -1.12 12.67 1.43
N LYS A 177 0.05 13.23 1.12
CA LYS A 177 0.77 12.99 -0.15
C LYS A 177 1.46 11.62 -0.09
N ARG A 178 0.69 10.54 -0.21
CA ARG A 178 1.19 9.15 -0.17
C ARG A 178 0.90 8.47 -1.50
N ARG A 179 1.96 8.24 -2.27
CA ARG A 179 1.90 7.51 -3.55
C ARG A 179 2.11 6.03 -3.32
N ARG A 180 1.19 5.22 -3.85
CA ARG A 180 1.27 3.76 -3.83
C ARG A 180 0.72 3.19 -5.12
N VAL A 181 1.23 2.05 -5.55
CA VAL A 181 0.58 1.25 -6.58
C VAL A 181 -0.46 0.34 -5.93
N TYR A 182 -1.66 0.39 -6.46
CA TYR A 182 -2.74 -0.52 -6.13
C TYR A 182 -2.96 -1.44 -7.31
N ILE A 183 -3.15 -2.74 -7.01
CA ILE A 183 -3.25 -3.81 -7.99
C ILE A 183 -4.54 -4.56 -7.72
N ILE A 184 -5.39 -4.67 -8.72
CA ILE A 184 -6.60 -5.51 -8.66
C ILE A 184 -6.47 -6.59 -9.71
N ALA A 185 -6.65 -7.85 -9.28
CA ALA A 185 -6.72 -8.96 -10.20
C ALA A 185 -8.09 -9.62 -10.13
N PHE A 186 -8.55 -10.12 -11.26
CA PHE A 186 -9.85 -10.77 -11.40
C PHE A 186 -9.70 -12.05 -12.22
N HIS A 187 -10.20 -13.15 -11.67
CA HIS A 187 -10.02 -14.48 -12.26
C HIS A 187 -10.89 -14.66 -13.50
N LYS A 188 -10.41 -15.42 -14.50
CA LYS A 188 -11.11 -15.68 -15.76
C LYS A 188 -12.47 -16.37 -15.62
N SER A 189 -12.79 -16.96 -14.47
CA SER A 189 -14.11 -17.54 -14.18
C SER A 189 -15.19 -16.49 -13.98
N THR A 190 -14.81 -15.24 -13.58
CA THR A 190 -15.75 -14.15 -13.25
C THR A 190 -16.44 -13.60 -14.50
N LYS A 191 -17.65 -13.10 -14.33
CA LYS A 191 -18.36 -12.34 -15.36
C LYS A 191 -17.63 -11.03 -15.65
N TYR A 192 -17.03 -10.42 -14.60
CA TYR A 192 -16.23 -9.20 -14.74
C TYR A 192 -15.08 -9.38 -15.73
N TYR A 193 -14.28 -10.48 -15.59
CA TYR A 193 -13.21 -10.78 -16.55
C TYR A 193 -13.74 -10.90 -17.98
N LYS A 194 -14.81 -11.66 -18.16
CA LYS A 194 -15.42 -11.89 -19.50
C LYS A 194 -15.95 -10.58 -20.13
N LYS A 195 -16.44 -9.65 -19.29
CA LYS A 195 -16.87 -8.31 -19.69
C LYS A 195 -15.69 -7.45 -20.11
N MET A 196 -14.65 -7.38 -19.27
CA MET A 196 -13.45 -6.55 -19.52
C MET A 196 -12.68 -7.03 -20.76
N LYS A 197 -12.58 -8.33 -20.98
CA LYS A 197 -11.93 -8.91 -22.17
C LYS A 197 -12.55 -8.43 -23.52
N LYS A 198 -13.79 -8.00 -23.52
CA LYS A 198 -14.51 -7.51 -24.70
C LYS A 198 -14.47 -6.00 -24.86
N LYS A 199 -13.92 -5.28 -23.89
CA LYS A 199 -13.88 -3.82 -23.85
C LYS A 199 -12.60 -3.30 -24.52
N ASP A 200 -12.69 -2.10 -25.05
CA ASP A 200 -11.51 -1.34 -25.47
C ASP A 200 -10.63 -1.02 -24.25
N ILE A 201 -9.32 -1.10 -24.42
CA ILE A 201 -8.37 -0.86 -23.32
C ILE A 201 -8.48 0.57 -22.78
N LYS A 202 -8.70 1.56 -23.65
CA LYS A 202 -8.89 2.96 -23.25
C LYS A 202 -10.15 3.11 -22.40
N ASP A 203 -11.23 2.40 -22.73
CA ASP A 203 -12.45 2.41 -21.93
C ASP A 203 -12.26 1.73 -20.56
N ILE A 204 -11.50 0.64 -20.50
CA ILE A 204 -11.19 0.01 -19.19
C ILE A 204 -10.44 1.01 -18.31
N ILE A 205 -9.39 1.65 -18.81
CA ILE A 205 -8.55 2.55 -18.03
C ILE A 205 -9.30 3.83 -17.62
N ASN A 206 -10.19 4.35 -18.48
CA ASN A 206 -10.79 5.66 -18.29
C ASN A 206 -12.20 5.64 -17.70
N LYS A 207 -12.99 4.54 -17.89
CA LYS A 207 -14.43 4.53 -17.58
C LYS A 207 -14.92 3.27 -16.86
N ASP A 208 -14.58 2.10 -17.41
CA ASP A 208 -15.27 0.85 -17.06
C ASP A 208 -14.55 0.03 -15.99
N GLY A 209 -13.23 0.21 -15.86
CA GLY A 209 -12.41 -0.50 -14.89
C GLY A 209 -12.69 -0.08 -13.45
N ILE A 210 -12.26 -0.90 -12.52
CA ILE A 210 -12.47 -0.69 -11.08
C ILE A 210 -11.82 0.62 -10.64
N PHE A 211 -10.58 0.88 -11.06
CA PHE A 211 -9.91 2.13 -10.70
C PHE A 211 -10.55 3.36 -11.36
N ALA A 212 -11.05 3.24 -12.60
CA ALA A 212 -11.72 4.34 -13.27
C ALA A 212 -13.01 4.76 -12.54
N LYS A 213 -13.78 3.79 -12.06
CA LYS A 213 -14.99 4.02 -11.27
C LYS A 213 -14.71 4.56 -9.87
N SER A 214 -13.59 4.17 -9.26
CA SER A 214 -13.20 4.58 -7.91
C SER A 214 -12.52 5.96 -7.87
N PHE A 215 -11.78 6.32 -8.92
CA PHE A 215 -10.93 7.51 -8.98
C PHE A 215 -11.01 8.16 -10.36
N LYS A 216 -11.75 9.25 -10.44
CA LYS A 216 -11.88 10.01 -11.69
C LYS A 216 -10.54 10.55 -12.16
N ILE A 217 -10.31 10.48 -13.45
CA ILE A 217 -9.13 11.02 -14.14
C ILE A 217 -9.58 12.03 -15.18
N LYS A 218 -8.68 12.96 -15.51
CA LYS A 218 -8.87 13.88 -16.63
C LYS A 218 -8.94 13.11 -17.92
N ASP A 219 -9.74 13.59 -18.87
CA ASP A 219 -9.66 13.10 -20.23
C ASP A 219 -8.26 13.34 -20.77
N CYS A 220 -7.59 12.28 -21.16
CA CYS A 220 -6.20 12.32 -21.61
C CYS A 220 -6.03 11.44 -22.83
N ASP A 221 -5.45 12.02 -23.88
CA ASP A 221 -5.02 11.31 -25.09
C ASP A 221 -3.59 10.79 -24.96
N SER A 222 -3.16 10.41 -23.75
CA SER A 222 -1.85 9.82 -23.54
C SER A 222 -1.70 8.53 -24.32
N GLU A 223 -0.54 8.35 -24.92
CA GLU A 223 -0.16 7.14 -25.65
C GLU A 223 -0.27 5.91 -24.75
N ILE A 224 -0.81 4.82 -25.31
CA ILE A 224 -0.85 3.52 -24.66
C ILE A 224 0.36 2.72 -25.15
N VAL A 225 1.27 2.41 -24.24
CA VAL A 225 2.41 1.54 -24.49
C VAL A 225 2.00 0.10 -24.20
N SER A 226 2.37 -0.85 -25.06
CA SER A 226 1.99 -2.25 -24.91
C SER A 226 3.18 -3.21 -24.97
N THR A 227 3.02 -4.33 -24.29
CA THR A 227 3.89 -5.52 -24.32
C THR A 227 3.06 -6.74 -23.91
N ASP A 228 3.70 -7.87 -23.69
CA ASP A 228 3.01 -9.04 -23.14
C ASP A 228 3.92 -9.87 -22.22
N VAL A 229 3.31 -10.86 -21.52
CA VAL A 229 3.97 -11.89 -20.72
C VAL A 229 3.48 -13.29 -21.10
N ARG A 230 3.03 -13.49 -22.35
CA ARG A 230 2.48 -14.74 -22.84
C ARG A 230 3.55 -15.81 -23.01
N LYS A 231 3.10 -17.06 -23.15
CA LYS A 231 4.00 -18.23 -23.27
C LYS A 231 4.75 -18.30 -24.60
N ASP A 232 4.20 -17.71 -25.64
CA ASP A 232 4.81 -17.61 -26.97
C ASP A 232 5.91 -16.53 -27.01
N THR A 233 5.89 -15.55 -26.09
CA THR A 233 6.93 -14.53 -25.96
C THR A 233 7.96 -14.91 -24.91
N TYR A 234 7.50 -15.44 -23.76
CA TYR A 234 8.35 -15.89 -22.65
C TYR A 234 7.95 -17.32 -22.25
N GLU A 235 8.84 -18.28 -22.41
CA GLU A 235 8.57 -19.69 -22.13
C GLU A 235 8.04 -19.92 -20.69
N ASN A 236 8.69 -19.30 -19.73
CA ASN A 236 8.39 -19.47 -18.31
C ASN A 236 8.78 -18.24 -17.46
N LEU A 237 8.57 -18.31 -16.13
CA LEU A 237 8.94 -17.23 -15.20
C LEU A 237 10.44 -16.92 -15.16
N ILE A 238 11.31 -17.90 -15.43
CA ILE A 238 12.77 -17.67 -15.48
C ILE A 238 13.11 -16.81 -16.68
N ASP A 239 12.47 -17.07 -17.79
CA ASP A 239 12.64 -16.32 -19.02
C ASP A 239 12.17 -14.86 -18.84
N VAL A 240 11.00 -14.65 -18.22
CA VAL A 240 10.55 -13.30 -17.82
C VAL A 240 11.56 -12.62 -16.89
N ASN A 241 12.07 -13.33 -15.88
CA ASN A 241 13.08 -12.78 -14.97
C ASN A 241 14.35 -12.32 -15.70
N ASN A 242 14.77 -13.04 -16.72
CA ASN A 242 16.02 -12.77 -17.42
C ASN A 242 15.87 -11.70 -18.52
N ASN A 243 14.74 -11.70 -19.22
CA ASN A 243 14.58 -10.97 -20.48
C ASN A 243 13.51 -9.87 -20.46
N PHE A 244 12.56 -9.90 -19.51
CA PHE A 244 11.50 -8.89 -19.46
C PHE A 244 12.04 -7.52 -19.02
N LYS A 245 11.72 -6.51 -19.82
CA LYS A 245 12.03 -5.11 -19.52
C LYS A 245 10.92 -4.22 -20.06
N MET A 246 10.37 -3.38 -19.21
CA MET A 246 9.36 -2.39 -19.58
C MET A 246 9.37 -1.23 -18.60
N GLU A 247 9.15 -0.02 -19.08
CA GLU A 247 8.86 1.12 -18.23
C GLU A 247 7.34 1.24 -18.05
N PHE A 248 6.83 0.71 -16.94
CA PHE A 248 5.43 0.83 -16.61
C PHE A 248 5.07 2.27 -16.22
N LEU A 249 3.96 2.75 -16.75
CA LEU A 249 3.37 4.04 -16.40
C LEU A 249 2.42 3.89 -15.20
N ASN A 250 1.78 4.98 -14.80
CA ASN A 250 1.02 5.02 -13.53
C ASN A 250 -0.37 4.37 -13.58
N ALA A 251 -0.82 3.91 -14.75
CA ALA A 251 -2.05 3.15 -14.93
C ALA A 251 -1.85 2.07 -15.99
N GLY A 252 -2.59 0.97 -15.87
CA GLY A 252 -2.59 -0.04 -16.92
C GLY A 252 -3.50 -1.22 -16.61
N VAL A 253 -3.55 -2.12 -17.60
CA VAL A 253 -4.35 -3.35 -17.56
C VAL A 253 -3.58 -4.47 -18.25
N MET A 254 -3.76 -5.69 -17.76
CA MET A 254 -3.32 -6.92 -18.41
C MET A 254 -4.52 -7.84 -18.59
N ILE A 255 -4.77 -8.28 -19.84
CA ILE A 255 -5.79 -9.27 -20.17
C ILE A 255 -5.20 -10.28 -21.13
N ASP A 256 -5.39 -11.59 -20.86
CA ASP A 256 -4.82 -12.70 -21.63
C ASP A 256 -3.29 -12.59 -21.85
N GLY A 257 -2.58 -12.04 -20.85
CA GLY A 257 -1.14 -11.83 -20.89
C GLY A 257 -0.68 -10.63 -21.71
N ASN A 258 -1.57 -9.94 -22.42
CA ASN A 258 -1.26 -8.67 -23.08
C ASN A 258 -1.33 -7.53 -22.06
N ILE A 259 -0.29 -6.71 -22.02
CA ILE A 259 -0.09 -5.63 -21.06
C ILE A 259 -0.22 -4.30 -21.79
N PHE A 260 -0.98 -3.38 -21.22
CA PHE A 260 -1.18 -2.03 -21.72
C PHE A 260 -0.99 -1.05 -20.57
N THR A 261 -0.19 -0.02 -20.76
CA THR A 261 0.06 1.00 -19.74
C THR A 261 0.04 2.40 -20.34
N THR A 262 -0.44 3.36 -19.55
CA THR A 262 -0.52 4.75 -19.96
C THR A 262 -0.36 5.69 -18.76
N LYS A 263 -0.15 6.97 -19.04
CA LYS A 263 -0.12 8.00 -18.01
C LYS A 263 -1.52 8.58 -17.82
N VAL A 264 -1.97 8.67 -16.57
CA VAL A 264 -3.23 9.31 -16.21
C VAL A 264 -3.00 10.39 -15.13
N GLU A 265 -3.90 11.38 -15.08
CA GLU A 265 -3.88 12.46 -14.09
C GLU A 265 -5.22 12.49 -13.36
N SER A 266 -5.21 12.82 -12.07
CA SER A 266 -6.45 12.90 -11.29
C SER A 266 -7.31 14.08 -11.76
N ASP A 267 -8.64 13.87 -11.79
CA ASP A 267 -9.64 14.91 -11.98
C ASP A 267 -10.34 15.18 -10.64
N CYS A 268 -9.59 15.69 -9.69
CA CYS A 268 -10.11 16.04 -8.36
C CYS A 268 -9.51 17.37 -7.89
N ASN A 269 -10.37 18.35 -7.67
CA ASN A 269 -9.98 19.68 -7.17
C ASN A 269 -10.10 19.80 -5.64
N LYS A 270 -10.37 18.68 -4.93
CA LYS A 270 -10.48 18.68 -3.47
C LYS A 270 -9.10 18.55 -2.84
N MET A 271 -8.82 19.39 -1.87
CA MET A 271 -7.62 19.32 -1.04
C MET A 271 -8.04 19.21 0.42
N TYR A 272 -7.40 18.31 1.16
CA TYR A 272 -7.63 18.17 2.59
C TYR A 272 -6.38 18.65 3.35
N PRO A 273 -6.42 19.86 3.93
CA PRO A 273 -5.25 20.45 4.56
C PRO A 273 -4.96 19.85 5.94
N LEU A 274 -3.67 19.84 6.30
CA LEU A 274 -3.17 19.32 7.57
C LEU A 274 -3.82 19.96 8.80
N LYS A 275 -4.21 21.25 8.72
CA LYS A 275 -4.92 21.94 9.80
C LYS A 275 -6.20 21.25 10.24
N ASN A 276 -6.88 20.51 9.35
CA ASN A 276 -8.17 19.87 9.65
C ASN A 276 -8.04 18.60 10.48
N ILE A 277 -6.84 18.01 10.55
CA ILE A 277 -6.59 16.79 11.35
C ILE A 277 -6.02 17.07 12.73
N ARG A 278 -5.58 18.32 13.00
CA ARG A 278 -5.01 18.68 14.29
C ARG A 278 -5.99 18.43 15.43
N GLU A 279 -5.47 17.92 16.54
CA GLU A 279 -6.21 17.88 17.79
C GLU A 279 -6.51 19.30 18.24
N LYS A 280 -7.75 19.56 18.68
CA LYS A 280 -8.24 20.87 19.15
C LYS A 280 -8.23 20.98 20.66
N ASP A 281 -8.07 19.85 21.35
CA ASP A 281 -7.98 19.78 22.82
C ASP A 281 -6.54 19.95 23.30
N ASP A 282 -6.31 19.86 24.60
CA ASP A 282 -4.99 19.99 25.19
C ASP A 282 -4.11 18.80 24.83
N VAL A 283 -2.99 19.10 24.19
CA VAL A 283 -1.99 18.11 23.81
C VAL A 283 -0.96 17.95 24.92
N LEU A 284 -0.56 16.70 25.22
CA LEU A 284 0.41 16.40 26.26
C LEU A 284 1.76 17.06 25.99
N GLU A 285 2.39 17.57 27.07
CA GLU A 285 3.67 18.31 27.03
C GLU A 285 4.79 17.52 26.30
N LYS A 286 4.80 16.21 26.39
CA LYS A 286 5.81 15.34 25.74
C LYS A 286 5.92 15.50 24.22
N TYR A 287 4.89 16.02 23.56
CA TYR A 287 4.89 16.22 22.09
C TYR A 287 5.46 17.57 21.69
N PHE A 288 5.57 18.55 22.60
CA PHE A 288 6.13 19.86 22.29
C PHE A 288 7.64 19.82 22.12
N LEU A 289 8.16 20.67 21.25
CA LEU A 289 9.59 20.79 20.98
C LEU A 289 10.24 21.74 22.00
N THR A 290 11.39 21.31 22.49
CA THR A 290 12.31 22.22 23.19
C THR A 290 13.05 23.11 22.20
N ASP A 291 13.60 24.25 22.63
CA ASP A 291 14.38 25.15 21.78
C ASP A 291 15.55 24.43 21.09
N GLU A 292 16.21 23.52 21.82
CA GLU A 292 17.27 22.69 21.22
C GLU A 292 16.78 21.84 20.06
N LYS A 293 15.60 21.21 20.17
CA LYS A 293 15.00 20.43 19.08
C LYS A 293 14.59 21.32 17.91
N ILE A 294 14.06 22.53 18.18
CA ILE A 294 13.69 23.52 17.16
C ILE A 294 14.90 23.87 16.31
N GLU A 295 16.04 24.20 16.93
CA GLU A 295 17.28 24.51 16.20
C GLU A 295 17.79 23.30 15.39
N LYS A 296 17.73 22.08 15.94
CA LYS A 296 18.04 20.85 15.19
C LYS A 296 17.14 20.70 13.94
N PHE A 297 15.85 20.95 14.05
CA PHE A 297 14.94 20.84 12.91
C PHE A 297 15.14 21.95 11.87
N LYS A 298 15.45 23.19 12.28
CA LYS A 298 15.83 24.26 11.35
C LYS A 298 17.04 23.81 10.51
N TYR A 299 18.07 23.24 11.16
CA TYR A 299 19.23 22.70 10.46
C TYR A 299 18.84 21.50 9.56
N LEU A 300 18.10 20.52 10.07
CA LEU A 300 17.74 19.29 9.32
C LEU A 300 16.88 19.60 8.09
N LYS A 301 15.93 20.53 8.20
CA LYS A 301 15.00 20.92 7.12
C LYS A 301 15.55 22.02 6.21
N GLY A 302 16.61 22.70 6.59
CA GLY A 302 17.32 23.67 5.76
C GLY A 302 18.00 23.06 4.53
N SER A 303 18.35 23.90 3.57
CA SER A 303 19.17 23.47 2.42
C SER A 303 20.60 23.17 2.85
N LYS A 304 21.20 22.15 2.27
CA LYS A 304 22.58 21.74 2.58
C LYS A 304 23.34 21.34 1.33
N ARG A 305 24.64 21.60 1.38
CA ARG A 305 25.63 21.08 0.43
C ARG A 305 26.75 20.43 1.23
N ILE A 306 26.81 19.09 1.18
CA ILE A 306 27.69 18.31 2.03
C ILE A 306 28.70 17.58 1.13
N PRO A 307 30.00 17.84 1.25
CA PRO A 307 31.01 17.04 0.56
C PRO A 307 30.92 15.58 0.99
N ARG A 308 30.88 14.67 0.03
CA ARG A 308 30.88 13.22 0.23
C ARG A 308 31.85 12.55 -0.73
N VAL A 309 32.26 11.34 -0.40
CA VAL A 309 33.11 10.52 -1.24
C VAL A 309 32.37 9.25 -1.62
N LYS A 310 32.32 8.93 -2.93
CA LYS A 310 31.77 7.68 -3.42
C LYS A 310 32.67 6.49 -3.03
N PRO A 311 32.16 5.23 -3.04
CA PRO A 311 32.96 4.05 -2.77
C PRO A 311 34.18 3.89 -3.68
N ASN A 312 34.17 4.51 -4.87
CA ASN A 312 35.30 4.53 -5.82
C ASN A 312 36.33 5.64 -5.53
N GLY A 313 36.22 6.38 -4.42
CA GLY A 313 37.11 7.47 -4.05
C GLY A 313 36.78 8.84 -4.67
N GLU A 314 35.78 8.95 -5.55
CA GLU A 314 35.40 10.21 -6.19
C GLU A 314 34.65 11.12 -5.23
N ALA A 315 35.15 12.35 -5.03
CA ALA A 315 34.45 13.36 -4.23
C ALA A 315 33.27 13.96 -5.02
N TYR A 316 32.14 14.11 -4.33
CA TYR A 316 30.97 14.81 -4.88
C TYR A 316 30.27 15.66 -3.84
N LEU A 317 29.52 16.66 -4.28
CA LEU A 317 28.75 17.52 -3.42
C LEU A 317 27.31 17.00 -3.34
N TYR A 318 26.98 16.38 -2.20
CA TYR A 318 25.59 15.98 -1.92
C TYR A 318 24.77 17.21 -1.57
N SER A 319 23.72 17.47 -2.34
CA SER A 319 22.83 18.62 -2.16
C SER A 319 21.44 18.18 -1.67
N GLU A 320 20.95 18.84 -0.64
CA GLU A 320 19.57 18.72 -0.17
C GLU A 320 18.88 20.09 -0.30
N GLY A 321 17.74 20.17 -0.97
CA GLY A 321 16.91 21.38 -1.00
C GLY A 321 16.24 21.64 0.37
N SER A 322 15.74 22.83 0.64
CA SER A 322 14.99 23.12 1.87
C SER A 322 13.62 22.41 1.90
N MET A 323 13.12 22.17 3.10
CA MET A 323 11.75 21.73 3.37
C MET A 323 11.04 22.76 4.25
N PRO A 324 9.70 22.87 4.19
CA PRO A 324 8.95 23.74 5.10
C PRO A 324 9.24 23.39 6.57
N PHE A 325 9.40 24.43 7.38
CA PHE A 325 9.53 24.34 8.83
C PHE A 325 8.92 25.58 9.49
N PRO A 326 7.85 25.45 10.30
CA PRO A 326 7.03 24.21 10.45
C PRO A 326 6.40 23.73 9.15
N ASP A 327 5.77 22.55 9.17
CA ASP A 327 5.03 22.03 8.02
C ASP A 327 3.81 22.91 7.72
N ASN A 328 3.53 23.14 6.44
CA ASN A 328 2.43 24.01 6.00
C ASN A 328 1.08 23.37 6.34
N LEU A 329 0.32 24.04 7.19
CA LEU A 329 -0.99 23.59 7.66
C LEU A 329 -2.09 23.70 6.60
N ASP A 330 -1.91 24.51 5.56
CA ASP A 330 -2.87 24.67 4.46
C ASP A 330 -2.65 23.66 3.31
N SER A 331 -1.68 22.79 3.45
CA SER A 331 -1.38 21.70 2.50
C SER A 331 -1.64 20.34 3.13
N PRO A 332 -1.85 19.28 2.34
CA PRO A 332 -1.87 17.92 2.84
C PRO A 332 -0.52 17.54 3.47
N ALA A 333 -0.54 16.66 4.48
CA ALA A 333 0.66 16.11 5.08
C ALA A 333 1.57 15.47 4.01
N ARG A 334 2.88 15.54 4.24
CA ARG A 334 3.86 14.76 3.45
C ARG A 334 3.65 13.26 3.71
N THR A 335 4.29 12.40 2.94
CA THR A 335 4.29 10.95 3.25
C THR A 335 4.86 10.72 4.64
N MET A 336 4.05 10.17 5.53
CA MET A 336 4.48 9.77 6.86
C MET A 336 5.36 8.52 6.79
N LEU A 337 6.46 8.52 7.53
CA LEU A 337 7.40 7.42 7.59
C LEU A 337 7.35 6.73 8.97
N THR A 338 7.93 5.53 9.06
CA THR A 338 8.00 4.75 10.30
C THR A 338 8.82 5.42 11.41
N SER A 339 9.64 6.43 11.06
CA SER A 339 10.45 7.24 11.98
C SER A 339 9.76 8.54 12.43
N GLU A 340 8.44 8.66 12.26
CA GLU A 340 7.68 9.84 12.67
C GLU A 340 7.87 10.13 14.16
N ALA A 341 7.81 11.41 14.56
CA ALA A 341 8.15 11.94 15.87
C ALA A 341 9.62 11.71 16.33
N GLY A 342 10.48 11.15 15.47
CA GLY A 342 11.93 11.11 15.68
C GLY A 342 12.62 12.38 15.19
N ILE A 343 13.89 12.58 15.59
CA ILE A 343 14.72 13.68 15.08
C ILE A 343 15.21 13.32 13.67
N SER A 344 14.36 13.55 12.69
CA SER A 344 14.60 13.25 11.29
C SER A 344 14.05 14.37 10.40
N ARG A 345 14.72 14.62 9.29
CA ARG A 345 14.28 15.59 8.29
C ARG A 345 12.83 15.35 7.82
N SER A 346 12.43 14.08 7.73
CA SER A 346 11.09 13.67 7.26
C SER A 346 9.99 13.84 8.31
N THR A 347 10.34 14.00 9.59
CA THR A 347 9.36 14.16 10.67
C THR A 347 8.51 15.42 10.47
N HIS A 348 7.21 15.32 10.69
CA HIS A 348 6.32 16.48 10.70
C HIS A 348 6.49 17.27 11.99
N VAL A 349 6.57 18.60 11.83
CA VAL A 349 6.54 19.56 12.94
C VAL A 349 5.47 20.58 12.59
N ILE A 350 4.50 20.76 13.47
CA ILE A 350 3.36 21.65 13.26
C ILE A 350 3.21 22.65 14.41
N GLU A 351 2.46 23.69 14.15
CA GLU A 351 1.97 24.60 15.18
C GLU A 351 0.75 23.98 15.87
N ASP A 352 0.79 23.98 17.21
CA ASP A 352 -0.33 23.53 18.03
C ASP A 352 -1.55 24.45 17.88
N TYR A 353 -2.75 23.87 17.95
CA TYR A 353 -3.99 24.62 17.72
C TYR A 353 -4.25 25.69 18.79
N LYS A 354 -4.00 25.41 20.07
CA LYS A 354 -4.28 26.31 21.18
C LYS A 354 -3.13 27.26 21.51
N THR A 355 -1.91 26.72 21.53
CA THR A 355 -0.75 27.42 22.07
C THR A 355 0.14 28.07 21.00
N ASN A 356 -0.03 27.69 19.73
CA ASN A 356 0.85 28.03 18.59
C ASN A 356 2.33 27.60 18.79
N LYS A 357 2.65 26.85 19.84
CA LYS A 357 3.98 26.27 20.04
C LYS A 357 4.23 25.15 19.04
N LEU A 358 5.49 24.93 18.67
CA LEU A 358 5.89 23.88 17.77
C LEU A 358 5.87 22.51 18.48
N ARG A 359 5.32 21.51 17.79
CA ARG A 359 5.22 20.13 18.28
C ARG A 359 5.27 19.10 17.19
N PHE A 360 5.49 17.86 17.56
CA PHE A 360 5.25 16.69 16.71
C PHE A 360 3.75 16.49 16.48
N LEU A 361 3.42 15.74 15.43
CA LEU A 361 2.10 15.12 15.33
C LEU A 361 1.89 14.17 16.51
N THR A 362 0.68 14.10 17.03
CA THR A 362 0.30 13.05 17.99
C THR A 362 0.03 11.73 17.28
N PRO A 363 0.03 10.57 17.97
CA PRO A 363 -0.39 9.32 17.36
C PRO A 363 -1.80 9.36 16.77
N VAL A 364 -2.73 10.07 17.40
CA VAL A 364 -4.12 10.26 16.92
C VAL A 364 -4.13 11.05 15.60
N GLU A 365 -3.37 12.11 15.49
CA GLU A 365 -3.25 12.86 14.23
C GLU A 365 -2.65 12.00 13.11
N CYS A 366 -1.71 11.11 13.44
CA CYS A 366 -1.16 10.16 12.47
C CYS A 366 -2.20 9.12 12.01
N GLU A 367 -3.08 8.67 12.90
CA GLU A 367 -4.20 7.81 12.57
C GLU A 367 -5.18 8.52 11.63
N ARG A 368 -5.56 9.77 11.93
CA ARG A 368 -6.41 10.62 11.07
C ARG A 368 -5.81 10.86 9.67
N ILE A 369 -4.48 11.03 9.58
CA ILE A 369 -3.76 11.21 8.29
C ILE A 369 -3.96 9.99 7.39
N ASN A 370 -4.01 8.78 7.95
CA ASN A 370 -4.25 7.55 7.21
C ASN A 370 -5.75 7.19 7.11
N GLY A 371 -6.63 7.92 7.78
CA GLY A 371 -8.08 7.68 7.78
C GLY A 371 -8.54 6.56 8.72
N PHE A 372 -7.73 6.22 9.72
CA PHE A 372 -8.17 5.36 10.83
C PHE A 372 -9.00 6.15 11.84
N PRO A 373 -9.86 5.47 12.62
CA PRO A 373 -10.51 6.08 13.79
C PRO A 373 -9.47 6.59 14.80
N ASP A 374 -9.83 7.61 15.57
CA ASP A 374 -9.01 8.11 16.68
C ASP A 374 -8.74 6.99 17.70
N ASP A 375 -7.51 6.97 18.22
CA ASP A 375 -7.04 5.94 19.17
C ASP A 375 -7.07 4.49 18.64
N TRP A 376 -7.09 4.32 17.31
CA TRP A 376 -7.09 3.00 16.70
C TRP A 376 -5.94 2.12 17.19
N THR A 377 -4.73 2.67 17.23
CA THR A 377 -3.52 1.96 17.66
C THR A 377 -3.27 2.07 19.18
N ASN A 378 -4.16 2.71 19.93
CA ASN A 378 -4.09 2.79 21.41
C ASN A 378 -4.54 1.47 22.04
N THR A 379 -3.77 0.41 21.81
CA THR A 379 -4.07 -0.96 22.23
C THR A 379 -3.10 -1.50 23.28
N GLY A 380 -2.28 -0.61 23.86
CA GLY A 380 -1.25 -0.94 24.85
C GLY A 380 0.17 -0.79 24.31
N MET A 381 0.34 -0.52 23.00
CA MET A 381 1.66 -0.24 22.45
C MET A 381 2.13 1.18 22.76
N SER A 382 3.45 1.38 22.79
CA SER A 382 4.05 2.70 22.98
C SER A 382 3.79 3.65 21.80
N ASP A 383 3.85 4.98 22.05
CA ASP A 383 3.71 5.98 20.98
C ASP A 383 4.68 5.72 19.80
N LYS A 384 5.92 5.35 20.11
CA LYS A 384 6.92 4.99 19.08
C LYS A 384 6.43 3.87 18.16
N LYS A 385 5.74 2.87 18.72
CA LYS A 385 5.13 1.78 17.94
C LYS A 385 3.90 2.25 17.19
N ARG A 386 3.07 3.10 17.77
CA ARG A 386 1.92 3.73 17.09
C ARG A 386 2.37 4.49 15.84
N TYR A 387 3.41 5.34 15.94
CA TYR A 387 4.02 6.02 14.79
C TYR A 387 4.55 5.04 13.74
N PHE A 388 5.25 3.99 14.18
CA PHE A 388 5.77 2.96 13.28
C PHE A 388 4.64 2.26 12.51
N MET A 389 3.53 1.91 13.18
CA MET A 389 2.37 1.30 12.53
C MET A 389 1.75 2.23 11.49
N MET A 390 1.58 3.50 11.84
CA MET A 390 0.99 4.48 10.91
C MET A 390 1.93 4.80 9.73
N GLY A 391 3.23 4.78 9.91
CA GLY A 391 4.20 4.92 8.82
C GLY A 391 4.13 3.78 7.78
N ASN A 392 3.80 2.56 8.23
CA ASN A 392 3.61 1.40 7.37
C ASN A 392 2.18 1.28 6.81
N ALA A 393 1.18 1.84 7.48
CA ALA A 393 -0.22 1.69 7.12
C ALA A 393 -0.55 2.31 5.75
N LEU A 394 -1.56 1.75 5.10
CA LEU A 394 -2.18 2.32 3.91
C LEU A 394 -3.16 3.46 4.27
N VAL A 395 -3.67 4.16 3.23
CA VAL A 395 -4.73 5.15 3.39
C VAL A 395 -6.09 4.46 3.25
N VAL A 396 -6.84 4.41 4.34
CA VAL A 396 -8.11 3.66 4.48
C VAL A 396 -9.17 4.08 3.44
N GLU A 397 -9.29 5.38 3.16
CA GLU A 397 -10.26 5.91 2.20
C GLU A 397 -10.04 5.39 0.77
N ILE A 398 -8.79 5.07 0.37
CA ILE A 398 -8.53 4.46 -0.94
C ILE A 398 -9.15 3.07 -1.00
N VAL A 399 -8.96 2.27 0.04
CA VAL A 399 -9.54 0.93 0.14
C VAL A 399 -11.06 0.99 0.15
N LYS A 400 -11.64 1.93 0.88
CA LYS A 400 -13.10 2.15 0.92
C LYS A 400 -13.68 2.42 -0.47
N ARG A 401 -13.09 3.35 -1.23
CA ARG A 401 -13.57 3.68 -2.58
C ARG A 401 -13.51 2.50 -3.53
N VAL A 402 -12.40 1.76 -3.53
CA VAL A 402 -12.25 0.54 -4.33
C VAL A 402 -13.21 -0.55 -3.84
N GLY A 403 -13.33 -0.72 -2.52
CA GLY A 403 -14.21 -1.70 -1.89
C GLY A 403 -15.67 -1.54 -2.29
N ASN A 404 -16.17 -0.30 -2.35
CA ASN A 404 -17.53 0.00 -2.79
C ASN A 404 -17.80 -0.45 -4.25
N VAL A 405 -16.81 -0.27 -5.13
CA VAL A 405 -16.92 -0.71 -6.54
C VAL A 405 -16.83 -2.24 -6.63
N LEU A 406 -15.91 -2.85 -5.88
CA LEU A 406 -15.78 -4.31 -5.82
C LEU A 406 -17.03 -4.98 -5.27
N GLU A 407 -17.67 -4.38 -4.25
CA GLU A 407 -18.90 -4.89 -3.66
C GLU A 407 -20.03 -4.98 -4.71
N GLN A 408 -20.24 -3.93 -5.49
CA GLN A 408 -21.21 -3.92 -6.59
C GLN A 408 -20.90 -4.99 -7.65
N ILE A 409 -19.62 -5.16 -8.01
CA ILE A 409 -19.21 -6.18 -8.98
C ILE A 409 -19.45 -7.60 -8.44
N VAL A 410 -19.15 -7.84 -7.16
CA VAL A 410 -19.34 -9.15 -6.51
C VAL A 410 -20.84 -9.50 -6.39
N GLU A 411 -21.72 -8.50 -6.24
CA GLU A 411 -23.17 -8.70 -6.27
C GLU A 411 -23.70 -9.12 -7.65
N GLU A 412 -23.05 -8.65 -8.72
CA GLU A 412 -23.40 -9.01 -10.10
C GLU A 412 -22.87 -10.40 -10.51
N GLU A 413 -21.92 -11.00 -9.76
CA GLU A 413 -21.30 -12.32 -10.01
C GLU A 413 -22.18 -13.48 -9.54
#